data_4fd5cb5acdcf6aa10036b482749df8df
#
_entry.id   4fd5cb5acdcf6aa10036b482749df8df
#
_cell.length_a   1.000
_cell.length_b   1.000
_cell.length_c   1.000
_cell.angle_alpha   90.00
_cell.angle_beta   90.00
_cell.angle_gamma   90.00
#
_symmetry.space_group_name_H-M   'P 1'
#
loop_
_entity.id
_entity.type
_entity.pdbx_description
1 polymer ?
#
loop_
_entity_poly.entity_id
_entity_poly.type
_entity_poly.pdbx_seq_one_letter_code
_entity_poly.pdbx_strand_id
1 'polypeptide(L)'
;MDTNILLESGTNELEVLEFTLGDNHYGINVAKIREILQYMPVTPVPNTHPSVEGIFMPRDTMITVFNLKNCLGLPQTDEKGLFIITNFNKLNVAFHVDQVI
;
A
#
# COMPACT_ATOMS: atom_id res chain seq x y z
N MET A 1 14.13 -7.76 12.73
CA MET A 1 14.28 -7.02 12.38
C MET A 1 14.90 -6.12 12.41
N ASP A 2 15.02 -6.11 12.11
CA ASP A 2 15.54 -5.34 12.25
C ASP A 2 15.44 -4.12 12.65
N THR A 3 15.39 -3.91 13.14
CA THR A 3 15.38 -2.83 14.08
C THR A 3 16.57 -1.97 13.98
N ASN A 4 17.45 -2.36 13.19
CA ASN A 4 18.66 -1.60 12.99
C ASN A 4 18.40 -0.22 12.50
N ILE A 5 17.37 -0.08 11.74
CA ILE A 5 17.03 1.20 11.18
C ILE A 5 16.70 2.21 12.25
N LEU A 6 16.14 1.74 13.32
CA LEU A 6 15.84 2.61 14.43
C LEU A 6 17.07 3.14 15.08
N LEU A 7 18.08 2.31 15.11
CA LEU A 7 19.29 2.65 15.81
C LEU A 7 20.07 3.74 15.12
N GLU A 8 19.96 3.82 13.82
CA GLU A 8 20.77 4.80 13.15
C GLU A 8 20.42 6.20 13.49
N SER A 9 19.19 6.47 13.79
CA SER A 9 18.84 7.82 14.15
C SER A 9 19.06 8.09 15.62
N GLY A 10 19.05 7.05 16.40
CA GLY A 10 19.28 7.15 17.84
C GLY A 10 18.13 7.73 18.63
N THR A 11 17.31 8.50 18.03
CA THR A 11 16.22 9.14 18.75
C THR A 11 14.87 8.93 18.11
N ASN A 12 14.86 8.59 16.85
CA ASN A 12 13.61 8.43 16.15
C ASN A 12 13.01 7.08 16.44
N GLU A 13 11.73 7.10 16.67
CA GLU A 13 10.99 5.87 16.76
C GLU A 13 10.46 5.52 15.38
N LEU A 14 10.51 4.25 15.05
CA LEU A 14 9.89 3.78 13.83
C LEU A 14 8.41 3.68 14.08
N GLU A 15 7.65 4.49 13.37
CA GLU A 15 6.22 4.40 13.42
C GLU A 15 5.74 3.54 12.28
N VAL A 16 4.95 2.54 12.59
CA VAL A 16 4.47 1.57 11.63
C VAL A 16 2.96 1.60 11.63
N LEU A 17 2.39 1.72 10.44
CA LEU A 17 0.96 1.55 10.27
C LEU A 17 0.71 0.08 10.02
N GLU A 18 -0.14 -0.52 10.83
CA GLU A 18 -0.50 -1.91 10.66
C GLU A 18 -1.72 -2.03 9.75
N PHE A 19 -1.66 -2.95 8.81
CA PHE A 19 -2.79 -3.21 7.93
C PHE A 19 -2.96 -4.71 7.76
N THR A 20 -4.10 -5.11 7.24
CA THR A 20 -4.41 -6.53 7.06
C THR A 20 -4.62 -6.88 5.61
N LEU A 21 -4.26 -8.11 5.29
CA LEU A 21 -4.55 -8.76 4.00
C LEU A 21 -5.12 -10.13 4.37
N GLY A 22 -6.44 -10.26 4.28
CA GLY A 22 -7.09 -11.46 4.78
C GLY A 22 -6.87 -11.58 6.28
N ASP A 23 -6.33 -12.70 6.71
CA ASP A 23 -6.08 -12.96 8.13
C ASP A 23 -4.67 -12.54 8.55
N ASN A 24 -3.88 -12.01 7.65
CA ASN A 24 -2.49 -11.68 7.93
C ASN A 24 -2.32 -10.21 8.23
N HIS A 25 -1.38 -9.89 9.10
CA HIS A 25 -1.07 -8.52 9.49
C HIS A 25 0.29 -8.14 8.96
N TYR A 26 0.39 -6.92 8.49
CA TYR A 26 1.63 -6.38 7.93
C TYR A 26 1.80 -4.95 8.40
N GLY A 27 2.99 -4.42 8.24
CA GLY A 27 3.27 -3.06 8.61
C GLY A 27 3.99 -2.28 7.53
N ILE A 28 3.75 -1.00 7.50
CA ILE A 28 4.44 -0.10 6.60
C ILE A 28 4.88 1.14 7.37
N ASN A 29 6.08 1.62 7.08
CA ASN A 29 6.61 2.79 7.73
C ASN A 29 5.73 4.01 7.43
N VAL A 30 5.24 4.65 8.47
CA VAL A 30 4.36 5.81 8.35
C VAL A 30 5.02 6.92 7.54
N ALA A 31 6.33 7.05 7.63
CA ALA A 31 7.03 8.10 6.90
C ALA A 31 6.89 7.98 5.38
N LYS A 32 6.53 6.81 4.88
CA LYS A 32 6.35 6.59 3.45
C LYS A 32 4.92 6.85 2.99
N ILE A 33 4.01 7.04 3.92
CA ILE A 33 2.60 7.16 3.61
C ILE A 33 2.25 8.61 3.38
N ARG A 34 1.58 8.89 2.26
CA ARG A 34 1.07 10.22 1.99
C ARG A 34 -0.37 10.35 2.45
N GLU A 35 -1.16 9.30 2.22
CA GLU A 35 -2.59 9.43 2.41
C GLU A 35 -3.20 8.03 2.45
N ILE A 36 -4.32 7.88 3.11
CA ILE A 36 -5.11 6.64 3.11
C ILE A 36 -6.48 7.00 2.58
N LEU A 37 -6.91 6.32 1.53
CA LEU A 37 -8.19 6.57 0.90
C LEU A 37 -9.03 5.31 0.92
N GLN A 38 -10.34 5.49 0.91
CA GLN A 38 -11.24 4.38 0.73
C GLN A 38 -11.14 3.86 -0.70
N TYR A 39 -11.49 2.59 -0.89
CA TYR A 39 -11.45 1.99 -2.20
C TYR A 39 -12.25 2.80 -3.21
N MET A 40 -11.68 2.95 -4.38
CA MET A 40 -12.35 3.54 -5.52
C MET A 40 -12.05 2.69 -6.73
N PRO A 41 -12.96 2.65 -7.71
CA PRO A 41 -12.68 1.87 -8.93
C PRO A 41 -11.42 2.36 -9.60
N VAL A 42 -10.64 1.41 -10.09
CA VAL A 42 -9.41 1.71 -10.82
C VAL A 42 -9.59 1.31 -12.27
N THR A 43 -8.81 1.93 -13.14
CA THR A 43 -8.83 1.60 -14.57
C THR A 43 -7.75 0.55 -14.82
N PRO A 44 -8.15 -0.65 -15.24
CA PRO A 44 -7.14 -1.68 -15.54
C PRO A 44 -6.24 -1.25 -16.68
N VAL A 45 -4.98 -1.64 -16.59
CA VAL A 45 -4.00 -1.36 -17.64
C VAL A 45 -3.57 -2.69 -18.24
N PRO A 46 -3.79 -2.90 -19.54
CA PRO A 46 -3.44 -4.17 -20.17
C PRO A 46 -1.93 -4.37 -20.21
N ASN A 47 -1.52 -5.64 -20.22
CA ASN A 47 -0.12 -6.05 -20.36
C ASN A 47 0.77 -5.60 -19.24
N THR A 48 0.21 -5.43 -18.03
CA THR A 48 1.00 -5.12 -16.85
C THR A 48 1.19 -6.37 -16.02
N HIS A 49 2.06 -6.25 -15.02
CA HIS A 49 2.28 -7.33 -14.09
C HIS A 49 0.97 -7.68 -13.36
N PRO A 50 0.70 -8.97 -13.08
CA PRO A 50 -0.54 -9.34 -12.40
C PRO A 50 -0.78 -8.66 -11.06
N SER A 51 0.27 -8.19 -10.42
CA SER A 51 0.14 -7.47 -9.16
C SER A 51 -0.40 -6.05 -9.32
N VAL A 52 -0.37 -5.52 -10.55
CA VAL A 52 -0.89 -4.18 -10.81
C VAL A 52 -2.39 -4.29 -11.03
N GLU A 53 -3.16 -3.69 -10.14
CA GLU A 53 -4.60 -3.69 -10.24
C GLU A 53 -5.08 -2.71 -11.31
N GLY A 54 -4.41 -1.57 -11.44
CA GLY A 54 -4.75 -0.57 -12.41
C GLY A 54 -4.20 0.78 -11.99
N ILE A 55 -4.78 1.83 -12.54
CA ILE A 55 -4.42 3.19 -12.18
C ILE A 55 -5.68 3.94 -11.79
N PHE A 56 -5.50 4.96 -10.94
CA PHE A 56 -6.57 5.91 -10.70
C PHE A 56 -5.96 7.30 -10.55
N MET A 57 -6.78 8.31 -10.72
CA MET A 57 -6.28 9.68 -10.79
C MET A 57 -7.06 10.59 -9.87
N PRO A 58 -6.79 10.54 -8.58
CA PRO A 58 -7.41 11.51 -7.68
C PRO A 58 -6.75 12.86 -7.90
N ARG A 59 -7.56 13.88 -8.10
CA ARG A 59 -7.04 15.25 -8.22
C ARG A 59 -5.91 15.39 -9.25
N ASP A 60 -6.08 14.71 -10.40
CA ASP A 60 -5.16 14.80 -11.53
C ASP A 60 -3.77 14.20 -11.29
N THR A 61 -3.61 13.45 -10.24
CA THR A 61 -2.36 12.73 -9.99
C THR A 61 -2.53 11.27 -10.40
N MET A 62 -1.70 10.80 -11.31
CA MET A 62 -1.76 9.41 -11.72
C MET A 62 -1.11 8.53 -10.66
N ILE A 63 -1.85 7.56 -10.17
CA ILE A 63 -1.37 6.65 -9.15
C ILE A 63 -1.53 5.21 -9.63
N THR A 64 -0.45 4.44 -9.56
CA THR A 64 -0.50 3.02 -9.89
C THR A 64 -0.90 2.25 -8.65
N VAL A 65 -1.91 1.40 -8.79
CA VAL A 65 -2.44 0.62 -7.67
C VAL A 65 -1.94 -0.80 -7.76
N PHE A 66 -1.31 -1.25 -6.69
CA PHE A 66 -0.85 -2.64 -6.58
C PHE A 66 -1.77 -3.39 -5.64
N ASN A 67 -2.21 -4.56 -6.09
CA ASN A 67 -2.98 -5.46 -5.24
C ASN A 67 -1.99 -6.32 -4.46
N LEU A 68 -1.82 -6.02 -3.18
CA LEU A 68 -0.83 -6.73 -2.38
C LEU A 68 -1.17 -8.20 -2.19
N LYS A 69 -2.45 -8.55 -2.19
CA LYS A 69 -2.81 -9.96 -2.09
C LYS A 69 -2.25 -10.74 -3.29
N ASN A 70 -2.36 -10.16 -4.49
CA ASN A 70 -1.77 -10.79 -5.66
C ASN A 70 -0.25 -10.82 -5.59
N CYS A 71 0.35 -9.77 -5.07
CA CYS A 71 1.80 -9.73 -4.91
C CYS A 71 2.30 -10.84 -4.01
N LEU A 72 1.55 -11.15 -2.98
CA LEU A 72 1.96 -12.11 -1.96
C LEU A 72 1.35 -13.50 -2.17
N GLY A 73 0.57 -13.67 -3.23
CA GLY A 73 -0.05 -14.96 -3.51
C GLY A 73 -1.18 -15.31 -2.55
N LEU A 74 -1.81 -14.32 -1.96
CA LEU A 74 -2.90 -14.54 -1.02
C LEU A 74 -4.24 -14.56 -1.75
N PRO A 75 -5.24 -15.28 -1.21
CA PRO A 75 -6.55 -15.30 -1.84
C PRO A 75 -7.24 -13.95 -1.73
N GLN A 76 -8.04 -13.63 -2.72
CA GLN A 76 -8.83 -12.41 -2.69
C GLN A 76 -9.99 -12.56 -1.72
N THR A 77 -10.43 -11.44 -1.17
CA THR A 77 -11.57 -11.42 -0.26
C THR A 77 -12.65 -10.50 -0.85
N ASP A 78 -13.82 -10.53 -0.23
CA ASP A 78 -14.93 -9.69 -0.69
C ASP A 78 -14.84 -8.26 -0.19
N GLU A 79 -13.88 -7.96 0.66
CA GLU A 79 -13.76 -6.61 1.18
C GLU A 79 -13.23 -5.66 0.11
N LYS A 80 -13.83 -4.49 0.05
CA LYS A 80 -13.35 -3.47 -0.88
C LYS A 80 -12.02 -2.90 -0.45
N GLY A 81 -11.83 -2.73 0.85
CA GLY A 81 -10.55 -2.33 1.38
C GLY A 81 -10.26 -0.83 1.29
N LEU A 82 -8.98 -0.55 1.37
CA LEU A 82 -8.47 0.81 1.41
C LEU A 82 -7.22 0.89 0.53
N PHE A 83 -6.91 2.11 0.10
CA PHE A 83 -5.65 2.37 -0.61
C PHE A 83 -4.71 3.12 0.32
N ILE A 84 -3.52 2.58 0.51
CA ILE A 84 -2.44 3.29 1.22
C ILE A 84 -1.57 3.91 0.16
N ILE A 85 -1.61 5.23 0.05
CA ILE A 85 -0.88 5.95 -0.97
C ILE A 85 0.49 6.33 -0.44
N THR A 86 1.50 5.91 -1.15
CA THR A 86 2.88 6.12 -0.76
C THR A 86 3.63 6.85 -1.85
N ASN A 87 4.78 7.39 -1.48
CA ASN A 87 5.66 8.06 -2.42
C ASN A 87 7.04 7.42 -2.30
N PHE A 88 7.44 6.71 -3.33
CA PHE A 88 8.77 6.11 -3.40
C PHE A 88 9.50 6.73 -4.59
N ASN A 89 10.61 7.39 -4.33
CA ASN A 89 11.44 7.95 -5.40
C ASN A 89 10.62 8.79 -6.38
N LYS A 90 9.75 9.62 -5.85
CA LYS A 90 8.87 10.51 -6.62
C LYS A 90 7.80 9.78 -7.42
N LEU A 91 7.63 8.49 -7.20
CA LEU A 91 6.54 7.74 -7.82
C LEU A 91 5.40 7.61 -6.82
N ASN A 92 4.21 7.87 -7.30
CA ASN A 92 3.01 7.70 -6.49
C ASN A 92 2.47 6.31 -6.70
N VAL A 93 2.39 5.56 -5.62
CA VAL A 93 1.97 4.17 -5.65
C VAL A 93 0.95 3.96 -4.55
N ALA A 94 -0.11 3.24 -4.84
CA ALA A 94 -1.10 2.87 -3.85
C ALA A 94 -1.06 1.37 -3.64
N PHE A 95 -1.15 0.96 -2.38
CA PHE A 95 -1.27 -0.45 -2.04
C PHE A 95 -2.69 -0.72 -1.61
N HIS A 96 -3.33 -1.65 -2.28
CA HIS A 96 -4.70 -2.03 -1.96
C HIS A 96 -4.66 -3.07 -0.85
N VAL A 97 -5.20 -2.71 0.31
CA VAL A 97 -5.21 -3.56 1.50
C VAL A 97 -6.64 -3.73 1.98
N ASP A 98 -6.85 -4.66 2.91
CA ASP A 98 -8.21 -4.90 3.42
C ASP A 98 -8.61 -3.89 4.46
N GLN A 99 -7.79 -3.73 5.49
CA GLN A 99 -8.11 -2.83 6.60
C GLN A 99 -6.84 -2.23 7.16
N VAL A 100 -7.00 -1.10 7.82
CA VAL A 100 -5.94 -0.45 8.57
C VAL A 100 -6.33 -0.52 10.04
N ILE A 101 -5.40 -0.95 10.86
CA ILE A 101 -5.62 -1.11 12.29
C ILE A 101 -5.37 0.22 13.02
#